data_8d24a7dfde3c47d3a3df5c90dab2554d
#
_entry.id   8d24a7dfde3c47d3a3df5c90dab2554d
#
_cell.length_a   1.000
_cell.length_b   1.000
_cell.length_c   1.000
_cell.angle_alpha   90.00
_cell.angle_beta   90.00
_cell.angle_gamma   90.00
#
_symmetry.space_group_name_H-M   'P 1'
#
loop_
_entity.id
_entity.type
_entity.pdbx_description
1 polymer ?
#
loop_
_entity_poly.entity_id
_entity_poly.type
_entity_poly.pdbx_seq_one_letter_code
_entity_poly.pdbx_strand_id
1 'polypeptide(L)'
;MLLNLLGELILIALTLIFALLVWRAFKSKRPLVKWGGAALAAIPILLLLSVVIGIGLFKIFAPLSAPVPTVKVAGTPEQIARGAHLAGAVCAGCHAPNGDVPLVGGLDLGKDSPAPVGNIVSLNLAPAGELKDWSDGEIMRALRSGAYKNGRPLLMPINRLRNLCDEDMQSVIAYLRSQPAVENPMPPTHPSLVLALFIGSRLAQTSLNLAPIQGSVTAPPKAASPEYGAYLISFQDCRDCHDANLQGRPTAGLYPVSPPVLPYIRAWSQDEFIKTMRTGVDPSGYQIRGVMAKQAKQLGKFDDVELAAMYQYLRGLK
;
A
#
# COMPACT_ATOMS: atom_id res chain seq x y z
N MET A 1 -4.41 -13.94 -17.81
CA MET A 1 -3.09 -14.07 -17.15
C MET A 1 -1.99 -14.41 -18.16
N LEU A 2 -2.08 -15.51 -18.91
CA LEU A 2 -1.04 -15.92 -19.89
C LEU A 2 -0.75 -14.88 -20.99
N LEU A 3 -1.79 -14.26 -21.57
CA LEU A 3 -1.62 -13.22 -22.61
C LEU A 3 -0.87 -11.97 -22.08
N ASN A 4 -1.09 -11.59 -20.83
CA ASN A 4 -0.41 -10.43 -20.23
C ASN A 4 1.08 -10.75 -19.98
N LEU A 5 1.39 -11.97 -19.52
CA LEU A 5 2.76 -12.42 -19.32
C LEU A 5 3.54 -12.47 -20.66
N LEU A 6 2.88 -12.96 -21.71
CA LEU A 6 3.48 -13.02 -23.05
C LEU A 6 3.78 -11.61 -23.58
N GLY A 7 2.85 -10.67 -23.38
CA GLY A 7 3.05 -9.27 -23.75
C GLY A 7 4.22 -8.61 -23.02
N GLU A 8 4.35 -8.85 -21.73
CA GLU A 8 5.46 -8.34 -20.92
C GLU A 8 6.81 -8.92 -21.37
N LEU A 9 6.87 -10.22 -21.63
CA LEU A 9 8.08 -10.88 -22.14
C LEU A 9 8.49 -10.35 -23.51
N ILE A 10 7.53 -10.12 -24.42
CA ILE A 10 7.80 -9.53 -25.74
C ILE A 10 8.35 -8.11 -25.59
N LEU A 11 7.77 -7.27 -24.70
CA LEU A 11 8.24 -5.91 -24.46
C LEU A 11 9.66 -5.90 -23.88
N ILE A 12 9.96 -6.78 -22.94
CA ILE A 12 11.30 -6.94 -22.38
C ILE A 12 12.29 -7.36 -23.49
N ALA A 13 11.93 -8.37 -24.27
CA ALA A 13 12.78 -8.86 -25.37
C ALA A 13 13.07 -7.76 -26.39
N LEU A 14 12.05 -7.00 -26.82
CA LEU A 14 12.21 -5.87 -27.75
C LEU A 14 13.12 -4.79 -27.15
N THR A 15 12.93 -4.43 -25.88
CA THR A 15 13.77 -3.43 -25.19
C THR A 15 15.24 -3.87 -25.16
N LEU A 16 15.51 -5.14 -24.86
CA LEU A 16 16.87 -5.71 -24.86
C LEU A 16 17.49 -5.72 -26.26
N ILE A 17 16.72 -6.06 -27.31
CA ILE A 17 17.17 -6.04 -28.71
C ILE A 17 17.54 -4.61 -29.11
N PHE A 18 16.69 -3.62 -28.84
CA PHE A 18 16.99 -2.23 -29.16
C PHE A 18 18.15 -1.68 -28.36
N ALA A 19 18.28 -2.01 -27.07
CA ALA A 19 19.45 -1.65 -26.28
C ALA A 19 20.75 -2.23 -26.87
N LEU A 20 20.73 -3.48 -27.33
CA LEU A 20 21.87 -4.11 -27.99
C LEU A 20 22.22 -3.42 -29.30
N LEU A 21 21.23 -3.03 -30.10
CA LEU A 21 21.43 -2.29 -31.34
C LEU A 21 22.03 -0.90 -31.09
N VAL A 22 21.58 -0.18 -30.08
CA VAL A 22 22.17 1.09 -29.63
C VAL A 22 23.65 0.88 -29.24
N TRP A 23 23.90 -0.13 -28.39
CA TRP A 23 25.28 -0.42 -27.96
C TRP A 23 26.22 -0.80 -29.12
N ARG A 24 25.73 -1.60 -30.09
CA ARG A 24 26.47 -1.94 -31.30
C ARG A 24 26.74 -0.71 -32.20
N ALA A 25 25.74 0.16 -32.35
CA ALA A 25 25.88 1.40 -33.09
C ALA A 25 26.98 2.31 -32.49
N PHE A 26 27.00 2.43 -31.16
CA PHE A 26 28.04 3.20 -30.45
C PHE A 26 29.46 2.66 -30.66
N LYS A 27 29.63 1.35 -30.87
CA LYS A 27 30.93 0.74 -31.15
C LYS A 27 31.40 0.91 -32.61
N SER A 28 30.58 1.42 -33.52
CA SER A 28 30.93 1.66 -34.89
C SER A 28 31.94 2.79 -35.03
N LYS A 29 32.98 2.59 -35.87
CA LYS A 29 33.95 3.63 -36.22
C LYS A 29 33.39 4.66 -37.24
N ARG A 30 32.28 4.34 -37.91
CA ARG A 30 31.61 5.23 -38.87
C ARG A 30 30.65 6.17 -38.15
N PRO A 31 30.87 7.51 -38.16
CA PRO A 31 30.05 8.45 -37.35
C PRO A 31 28.57 8.43 -37.72
N LEU A 32 28.22 8.28 -38.98
CA LEU A 32 26.81 8.15 -39.44
C LEU A 32 26.13 6.88 -38.88
N VAL A 33 26.83 5.74 -38.82
CA VAL A 33 26.32 4.51 -38.25
C VAL A 33 26.21 4.61 -36.74
N LYS A 34 27.20 5.23 -36.09
CA LYS A 34 27.23 5.44 -34.64
C LYS A 34 26.07 6.28 -34.17
N TRP A 35 25.91 7.47 -34.74
CA TRP A 35 24.89 8.41 -34.24
C TRP A 35 23.51 8.17 -34.87
N GLY A 36 23.45 7.92 -36.17
CA GLY A 36 22.18 7.62 -36.87
C GLY A 36 21.57 6.29 -36.42
N GLY A 37 22.38 5.24 -36.31
CA GLY A 37 21.90 3.94 -35.83
C GLY A 37 21.52 3.97 -34.36
N ALA A 38 22.27 4.69 -33.53
CA ALA A 38 21.90 4.87 -32.11
C ALA A 38 20.58 5.65 -31.96
N ALA A 39 20.41 6.73 -32.72
CA ALA A 39 19.16 7.52 -32.69
C ALA A 39 17.95 6.68 -33.15
N LEU A 40 18.09 5.96 -34.28
CA LEU A 40 17.03 5.08 -34.79
C LEU A 40 16.65 3.98 -33.80
N ALA A 41 17.61 3.38 -33.12
CA ALA A 41 17.36 2.34 -32.15
C ALA A 41 16.84 2.89 -30.82
N ALA A 42 17.09 4.16 -30.48
CA ALA A 42 16.55 4.81 -29.28
C ALA A 42 15.05 5.16 -29.43
N ILE A 43 14.56 5.44 -30.64
CA ILE A 43 13.16 5.83 -30.88
C ILE A 43 12.15 4.82 -30.28
N PRO A 44 12.24 3.50 -30.56
CA PRO A 44 11.30 2.54 -29.99
C PRO A 44 11.34 2.48 -28.46
N ILE A 45 12.52 2.66 -27.85
CA ILE A 45 12.67 2.69 -26.40
C ILE A 45 11.94 3.91 -25.81
N LEU A 46 12.12 5.08 -26.42
CA LEU A 46 11.44 6.30 -25.99
C LEU A 46 9.91 6.21 -26.19
N LEU A 47 9.47 5.62 -27.29
CA LEU A 47 8.05 5.37 -27.53
C LEU A 47 7.47 4.42 -26.48
N LEU A 48 8.16 3.33 -26.18
CA LEU A 48 7.73 2.38 -25.15
C LEU A 48 7.62 3.07 -23.76
N LEU A 49 8.65 3.81 -23.38
CA LEU A 49 8.65 4.59 -22.12
C LEU A 49 7.48 5.59 -22.10
N SER A 50 7.22 6.28 -23.22
CA SER A 50 6.10 7.23 -23.33
C SER A 50 4.74 6.53 -23.16
N VAL A 51 4.59 5.35 -23.73
CA VAL A 51 3.36 4.55 -23.57
C VAL A 51 3.20 4.08 -22.11
N VAL A 52 4.25 3.56 -21.51
CA VAL A 52 4.19 3.10 -20.11
C VAL A 52 3.88 4.25 -19.14
N ILE A 53 4.55 5.41 -19.33
CA ILE A 53 4.27 6.62 -18.54
C ILE A 53 2.82 7.09 -18.80
N GLY A 54 2.37 7.09 -20.05
CA GLY A 54 0.99 7.46 -20.42
C GLY A 54 -0.07 6.57 -19.74
N ILE A 55 0.17 5.26 -19.69
CA ILE A 55 -0.69 4.32 -18.94
C ILE A 55 -0.69 4.67 -17.46
N GLY A 56 0.47 4.99 -16.89
CA GLY A 56 0.58 5.38 -15.48
C GLY A 56 -0.15 6.68 -15.19
N LEU A 57 0.02 7.70 -16.01
CA LEU A 57 -0.70 8.98 -15.90
C LEU A 57 -2.21 8.78 -16.02
N PHE A 58 -2.66 7.97 -16.99
CA PHE A 58 -4.07 7.62 -17.11
C PHE A 58 -4.60 7.01 -15.81
N LYS A 59 -3.90 6.02 -15.24
CA LYS A 59 -4.29 5.39 -13.98
C LYS A 59 -4.31 6.35 -12.79
N ILE A 60 -3.40 7.33 -12.74
CA ILE A 60 -3.33 8.32 -11.67
C ILE A 60 -4.49 9.34 -11.75
N PHE A 61 -4.91 9.71 -12.94
CA PHE A 61 -5.83 10.83 -13.14
C PHE A 61 -7.22 10.45 -13.64
N ALA A 62 -7.37 9.28 -14.30
CA ALA A 62 -8.67 8.84 -14.79
C ALA A 62 -9.60 8.44 -13.65
N PRO A 63 -10.86 8.89 -13.66
CA PRO A 63 -11.81 8.52 -12.64
C PRO A 63 -12.04 7.02 -12.55
N LEU A 64 -12.11 6.50 -11.34
CA LEU A 64 -12.45 5.10 -11.07
C LEU A 64 -13.98 4.93 -11.12
N SER A 65 -14.43 3.95 -11.88
CA SER A 65 -15.84 3.55 -11.90
C SER A 65 -16.15 2.65 -10.71
N ALA A 66 -16.36 3.29 -9.55
CA ALA A 66 -16.74 2.59 -8.31
C ALA A 66 -18.01 3.24 -7.76
N PRO A 67 -19.12 2.49 -7.61
CA PRO A 67 -20.36 3.03 -7.08
C PRO A 67 -20.16 3.47 -5.62
N VAL A 68 -20.88 4.51 -5.22
CA VAL A 68 -20.94 4.95 -3.82
C VAL A 68 -21.96 4.06 -3.09
N PRO A 69 -21.55 3.29 -2.07
CA PRO A 69 -22.48 2.50 -1.29
C PRO A 69 -23.48 3.38 -0.54
N THR A 70 -24.71 2.93 -0.43
CA THR A 70 -25.71 3.59 0.42
C THR A 70 -25.52 3.10 1.85
N VAL A 71 -24.64 3.78 2.59
CA VAL A 71 -24.31 3.46 3.98
C VAL A 71 -24.52 4.70 4.82
N LYS A 72 -25.11 4.52 6.00
CA LYS A 72 -25.16 5.51 7.07
C LYS A 72 -24.72 4.82 8.35
N VAL A 73 -23.62 5.28 8.91
CA VAL A 73 -23.02 4.69 10.10
C VAL A 73 -23.77 5.16 11.34
N ALA A 74 -24.10 4.24 12.23
CA ALA A 74 -24.86 4.55 13.45
C ALA A 74 -24.06 5.36 14.47
N GLY A 75 -22.74 5.19 14.51
CA GLY A 75 -21.84 5.91 15.43
C GLY A 75 -22.04 5.48 16.89
N THR A 76 -22.34 4.20 17.13
CA THR A 76 -22.48 3.72 18.51
C THR A 76 -21.14 3.73 19.25
N PRO A 77 -21.13 3.80 20.59
CA PRO A 77 -19.90 3.75 21.37
C PRO A 77 -19.01 2.56 21.02
N GLU A 78 -19.59 1.39 20.75
CA GLU A 78 -18.90 0.16 20.38
C GLU A 78 -18.24 0.30 19.00
N GLN A 79 -18.94 0.86 18.01
CA GLN A 79 -18.39 1.15 16.70
C GLN A 79 -17.25 2.14 16.79
N ILE A 80 -17.40 3.21 17.56
CA ILE A 80 -16.34 4.22 17.75
C ILE A 80 -15.11 3.59 18.42
N ALA A 81 -15.30 2.79 19.47
CA ALA A 81 -14.20 2.11 20.16
C ALA A 81 -13.47 1.12 19.24
N ARG A 82 -14.23 0.31 18.48
CA ARG A 82 -13.64 -0.62 17.49
C ARG A 82 -12.91 0.15 16.38
N GLY A 83 -13.50 1.23 15.90
CA GLY A 83 -12.90 2.11 14.88
C GLY A 83 -11.62 2.78 15.36
N ALA A 84 -11.59 3.27 16.59
CA ALA A 84 -10.40 3.87 17.22
C ALA A 84 -9.25 2.86 17.30
N HIS A 85 -9.56 1.64 17.73
CA HIS A 85 -8.62 0.54 17.80
C HIS A 85 -8.00 0.23 16.42
N LEU A 86 -8.83 0.02 15.41
CA LEU A 86 -8.38 -0.27 14.05
C LEU A 86 -7.62 0.91 13.44
N ALA A 87 -8.16 2.12 13.51
CA ALA A 87 -7.52 3.30 12.97
C ALA A 87 -6.16 3.58 13.63
N GLY A 88 -6.04 3.31 14.94
CA GLY A 88 -4.78 3.32 15.66
C GLY A 88 -3.75 2.37 15.08
N ALA A 89 -4.16 1.17 14.69
CA ALA A 89 -3.28 0.13 14.16
C ALA A 89 -2.95 0.30 12.67
N VAL A 90 -3.86 0.88 11.84
CA VAL A 90 -3.69 0.88 10.39
C VAL A 90 -3.67 2.26 9.73
N CYS A 91 -4.23 3.31 10.36
CA CYS A 91 -4.30 4.66 9.78
C CYS A 91 -3.27 5.60 10.40
N ALA A 92 -3.04 5.49 11.72
CA ALA A 92 -2.25 6.45 12.47
C ALA A 92 -0.79 6.56 12.01
N GLY A 93 -0.22 5.47 11.46
CA GLY A 93 1.15 5.48 10.95
C GLY A 93 1.42 6.56 9.89
N CYS A 94 0.42 6.88 9.07
CA CYS A 94 0.51 7.92 8.04
C CYS A 94 -0.28 9.18 8.40
N HIS A 95 -1.47 9.03 8.99
CA HIS A 95 -2.38 10.15 9.23
C HIS A 95 -2.24 10.80 10.61
N ALA A 96 -1.39 10.25 11.49
CA ALA A 96 -0.97 10.85 12.76
C ALA A 96 0.55 10.72 12.90
N PRO A 97 1.36 11.44 12.11
CA PRO A 97 2.81 11.27 12.06
C PRO A 97 3.50 11.50 13.41
N ASN A 98 2.89 12.28 14.30
CA ASN A 98 3.35 12.48 15.67
C ASN A 98 2.89 11.36 16.63
N GLY A 99 2.15 10.38 16.13
CA GLY A 99 1.69 9.23 16.93
C GLY A 99 0.39 9.43 17.70
N ASP A 100 -0.16 10.65 17.70
CA ASP A 100 -1.33 11.03 18.48
C ASP A 100 -2.55 11.29 17.60
N VAL A 101 -3.74 11.07 18.15
CA VAL A 101 -5.01 11.47 17.56
C VAL A 101 -5.26 12.96 17.86
N PRO A 102 -5.96 13.69 17.00
CA PRO A 102 -6.69 13.26 15.80
C PRO A 102 -5.81 12.97 14.59
N LEU A 103 -6.37 12.28 13.59
CA LEU A 103 -5.68 11.88 12.36
C LEU A 103 -5.58 13.05 11.38
N VAL A 104 -4.74 14.02 11.69
CA VAL A 104 -4.63 15.31 10.97
C VAL A 104 -3.76 15.26 9.71
N GLY A 105 -3.16 14.12 9.37
CA GLY A 105 -2.33 13.98 8.18
C GLY A 105 -0.98 14.69 8.26
N GLY A 106 -0.38 14.94 7.10
CA GLY A 106 0.84 15.73 6.95
C GLY A 106 2.13 14.93 6.73
N LEU A 107 2.08 13.60 6.74
CA LEU A 107 3.23 12.81 6.33
C LEU A 107 3.40 12.88 4.80
N ASP A 108 4.56 13.30 4.33
CA ASP A 108 4.91 13.27 2.92
C ASP A 108 5.71 11.98 2.61
N LEU A 109 5.01 11.02 2.04
CA LEU A 109 5.58 9.73 1.65
C LEU A 109 6.65 9.85 0.55
N GLY A 110 6.59 10.93 -0.24
CA GLY A 110 7.58 11.18 -1.27
C GLY A 110 8.97 11.51 -0.72
N LYS A 111 9.02 12.16 0.46
CA LYS A 111 10.29 12.51 1.12
C LYS A 111 11.05 11.29 1.61
N ASP A 112 10.34 10.25 2.07
CA ASP A 112 10.94 9.01 2.58
C ASP A 112 11.18 7.97 1.47
N SER A 113 10.75 8.27 0.23
CA SER A 113 10.90 7.37 -0.91
C SER A 113 12.33 7.39 -1.47
N PRO A 114 12.95 6.23 -1.74
CA PRO A 114 14.25 6.16 -2.41
C PRO A 114 14.20 6.62 -3.88
N ALA A 115 13.00 6.68 -4.49
CA ALA A 115 12.78 7.15 -5.84
C ALA A 115 12.06 8.51 -5.83
N PRO A 116 12.33 9.40 -6.81
CA PRO A 116 11.70 10.73 -6.88
C PRO A 116 10.24 10.64 -7.36
N VAL A 117 9.36 10.07 -6.52
CA VAL A 117 7.95 9.81 -6.84
C VAL A 117 7.05 11.05 -6.82
N GLY A 118 7.58 12.20 -6.43
CA GLY A 118 6.83 13.44 -6.20
C GLY A 118 6.42 13.57 -4.73
N ASN A 119 5.69 14.63 -4.37
CA ASN A 119 5.15 14.72 -3.02
C ASN A 119 3.77 14.06 -2.95
N ILE A 120 3.62 13.16 -1.98
CA ILE A 120 2.41 12.40 -1.72
C ILE A 120 2.09 12.56 -0.25
N VAL A 121 1.23 13.53 0.06
CA VAL A 121 0.95 13.93 1.43
C VAL A 121 -0.30 13.23 1.95
N SER A 122 -0.20 12.65 3.16
CA SER A 122 -1.35 12.05 3.82
C SER A 122 -2.37 13.10 4.23
N LEU A 123 -3.64 12.82 3.94
CA LEU A 123 -4.75 13.74 4.13
C LEU A 123 -5.08 13.94 5.61
N ASN A 124 -5.63 15.09 5.95
CA ASN A 124 -6.30 15.32 7.23
C ASN A 124 -7.65 14.58 7.23
N LEU A 125 -7.77 13.52 8.04
CA LEU A 125 -8.98 12.71 8.19
C LEU A 125 -9.86 13.15 9.37
N ALA A 126 -9.46 14.20 10.11
CA ALA A 126 -10.33 14.80 11.13
C ALA A 126 -11.58 15.44 10.50
N PRO A 127 -12.69 15.61 11.26
CA PRO A 127 -13.95 16.13 10.71
C PRO A 127 -13.89 17.51 10.03
N ALA A 128 -12.93 18.37 10.40
CA ALA A 128 -12.71 19.65 9.73
C ALA A 128 -11.76 19.55 8.52
N GLY A 129 -11.20 18.35 8.25
CA GLY A 129 -10.27 18.11 7.13
C GLY A 129 -10.98 17.70 5.85
N GLU A 130 -10.31 16.83 5.08
CA GLU A 130 -10.76 16.33 3.76
C GLU A 130 -12.16 15.69 3.79
N LEU A 131 -12.51 15.03 4.90
CA LEU A 131 -13.76 14.29 5.02
C LEU A 131 -14.97 15.13 5.42
N LYS A 132 -14.83 16.47 5.57
CA LYS A 132 -15.87 17.38 6.04
C LYS A 132 -17.20 17.22 5.29
N ASP A 133 -17.13 17.18 3.96
CA ASP A 133 -18.30 17.13 3.09
C ASP A 133 -18.50 15.77 2.42
N TRP A 134 -17.88 14.73 2.94
CA TRP A 134 -18.03 13.37 2.41
C TRP A 134 -19.15 12.64 3.13
N SER A 135 -19.96 11.90 2.39
CA SER A 135 -20.90 10.92 2.98
C SER A 135 -20.13 9.69 3.50
N ASP A 136 -20.78 8.91 4.38
CA ASP A 136 -20.21 7.67 4.88
C ASP A 136 -19.94 6.66 3.74
N GLY A 137 -20.83 6.63 2.74
CA GLY A 137 -20.64 5.82 1.54
C GLY A 137 -19.44 6.26 0.71
N GLU A 138 -19.14 7.55 0.59
CA GLU A 138 -17.95 8.05 -0.11
C GLU A 138 -16.67 7.66 0.63
N ILE A 139 -16.66 7.72 1.97
CA ILE A 139 -15.52 7.24 2.77
C ILE A 139 -15.34 5.73 2.61
N MET A 140 -16.44 4.97 2.67
CA MET A 140 -16.38 3.52 2.45
C MET A 140 -15.85 3.17 1.06
N ARG A 141 -16.30 3.88 0.01
CA ARG A 141 -15.77 3.73 -1.35
C ARG A 141 -14.27 4.05 -1.41
N ALA A 142 -13.82 5.10 -0.72
CA ALA A 142 -12.41 5.45 -0.69
C ALA A 142 -11.56 4.33 -0.07
N LEU A 143 -11.97 3.76 1.03
CA LEU A 143 -11.31 2.63 1.68
C LEU A 143 -11.36 1.35 0.84
N ARG A 144 -12.52 1.05 0.22
CA ARG A 144 -12.76 -0.18 -0.54
C ARG A 144 -12.13 -0.15 -1.93
N SER A 145 -12.19 0.97 -2.63
CA SER A 145 -11.86 1.09 -4.05
C SER A 145 -10.73 2.09 -4.33
N GLY A 146 -10.26 2.83 -3.33
CA GLY A 146 -9.25 3.86 -3.54
C GLY A 146 -9.75 5.04 -4.37
N ALA A 147 -11.05 5.35 -4.34
CA ALA A 147 -11.66 6.41 -5.12
C ALA A 147 -12.00 7.64 -4.25
N TYR A 148 -11.52 8.79 -4.64
CA TYR A 148 -11.85 10.09 -4.08
C TYR A 148 -13.35 10.42 -4.24
N LYS A 149 -13.86 11.45 -3.54
CA LYS A 149 -15.24 11.93 -3.66
C LYS A 149 -15.67 12.18 -5.12
N ASN A 150 -14.81 12.75 -5.93
CA ASN A 150 -15.01 13.01 -7.34
C ASN A 150 -14.64 11.82 -8.28
N GLY A 151 -14.38 10.65 -7.72
CA GLY A 151 -13.96 9.45 -8.47
C GLY A 151 -12.47 9.39 -8.81
N ARG A 152 -11.69 10.46 -8.59
CA ARG A 152 -10.23 10.39 -8.84
C ARG A 152 -9.58 9.32 -7.97
N PRO A 153 -8.54 8.64 -8.47
CA PRO A 153 -7.79 7.68 -7.67
C PRO A 153 -7.11 8.34 -6.46
N LEU A 154 -7.17 7.66 -5.33
CA LEU A 154 -6.36 7.97 -4.15
C LEU A 154 -4.97 7.37 -4.32
N LEU A 155 -3.94 8.19 -4.19
CA LEU A 155 -2.54 7.73 -4.19
C LEU A 155 -2.14 7.27 -2.78
N MET A 156 -2.95 6.42 -2.18
CA MET A 156 -2.66 5.82 -0.89
C MET A 156 -1.89 4.51 -1.10
N PRO A 157 -0.67 4.36 -0.55
CA PRO A 157 0.15 3.17 -0.80
C PRO A 157 -0.45 1.89 -0.19
N ILE A 158 -1.28 2.02 0.85
CA ILE A 158 -1.88 0.89 1.55
C ILE A 158 -3.13 0.40 0.81
N ASN A 159 -2.96 -0.60 -0.04
CA ASN A 159 -4.04 -1.19 -0.83
C ASN A 159 -4.89 -2.18 -0.06
N ARG A 160 -4.41 -2.62 1.09
CA ARG A 160 -4.97 -3.78 1.77
C ARG A 160 -6.14 -3.44 2.68
N LEU A 161 -6.31 -2.16 3.06
CA LEU A 161 -7.49 -1.71 3.82
C LEU A 161 -8.82 -2.06 3.13
N ARG A 162 -8.79 -2.26 1.81
CA ARG A 162 -9.93 -2.77 1.04
C ARG A 162 -10.44 -4.13 1.53
N ASN A 163 -9.62 -4.91 2.24
CA ASN A 163 -9.98 -6.23 2.77
C ASN A 163 -10.64 -6.16 4.16
N LEU A 164 -10.73 -4.97 4.77
CA LEU A 164 -11.53 -4.80 5.98
C LEU A 164 -12.98 -5.26 5.71
N CYS A 165 -13.57 -5.97 6.65
CA CYS A 165 -14.99 -6.31 6.55
C CYS A 165 -15.85 -5.05 6.63
N ASP A 166 -17.07 -5.14 6.16
CA ASP A 166 -17.96 -3.98 6.08
C ASP A 166 -18.24 -3.37 7.45
N GLU A 167 -18.36 -4.21 8.49
CA GLU A 167 -18.56 -3.77 9.88
C GLU A 167 -17.34 -3.03 10.43
N ASP A 168 -16.13 -3.53 10.19
CA ASP A 168 -14.89 -2.87 10.62
C ASP A 168 -14.68 -1.55 9.85
N MET A 169 -15.02 -1.48 8.55
CA MET A 169 -15.02 -0.21 7.82
C MET A 169 -15.99 0.81 8.39
N GLN A 170 -17.23 0.39 8.70
CA GLN A 170 -18.21 1.26 9.34
C GLN A 170 -17.72 1.75 10.69
N SER A 171 -17.07 0.88 11.46
CA SER A 171 -16.45 1.26 12.74
C SER A 171 -15.35 2.30 12.56
N VAL A 172 -14.47 2.15 11.57
CA VAL A 172 -13.46 3.15 11.23
C VAL A 172 -14.12 4.48 10.86
N ILE A 173 -15.19 4.48 10.03
CA ILE A 173 -15.93 5.69 9.66
C ILE A 173 -16.55 6.36 10.90
N ALA A 174 -17.17 5.57 11.80
CA ALA A 174 -17.72 6.08 13.06
C ALA A 174 -16.66 6.82 13.89
N TYR A 175 -15.49 6.23 14.01
CA TYR A 175 -14.36 6.85 14.71
C TYR A 175 -13.88 8.12 14.01
N LEU A 176 -13.70 8.11 12.68
CA LEU A 176 -13.29 9.30 11.93
C LEU A 176 -14.25 10.47 12.15
N ARG A 177 -15.56 10.21 12.22
CA ARG A 177 -16.58 11.22 12.52
C ARG A 177 -16.59 11.71 13.97
N SER A 178 -16.14 10.90 14.92
CA SER A 178 -16.14 11.22 16.35
C SER A 178 -14.89 12.01 16.81
N GLN A 179 -13.88 12.15 15.97
CA GLN A 179 -12.66 12.88 16.32
C GLN A 179 -12.93 14.38 16.48
N PRO A 180 -12.09 15.09 17.27
CA PRO A 180 -12.11 16.54 17.31
C PRO A 180 -11.97 17.15 15.90
N ALA A 181 -12.73 18.21 15.62
CA ALA A 181 -12.63 18.94 14.36
C ALA A 181 -11.38 19.82 14.37
N VAL A 182 -10.32 19.35 13.75
CA VAL A 182 -9.04 20.07 13.65
C VAL A 182 -8.76 20.44 12.20
N GLU A 183 -8.56 21.71 11.94
CA GLU A 183 -8.10 22.18 10.64
C GLU A 183 -6.58 21.98 10.53
N ASN A 184 -6.16 21.31 9.47
CA ASN A 184 -4.76 21.20 9.09
C ASN A 184 -4.72 21.14 7.55
N PRO A 185 -4.60 22.28 6.88
CA PRO A 185 -4.60 22.32 5.42
C PRO A 185 -3.37 21.60 4.87
N MET A 186 -3.60 20.65 3.96
CA MET A 186 -2.55 19.87 3.34
C MET A 186 -2.14 20.48 2.00
N PRO A 187 -0.83 20.49 1.68
CA PRO A 187 -0.41 20.82 0.33
C PRO A 187 -0.96 19.82 -0.67
N PRO A 188 -1.27 20.23 -1.90
CA PRO A 188 -1.74 19.31 -2.92
C PRO A 188 -0.69 18.25 -3.24
N THR A 189 -1.15 17.03 -3.51
CA THR A 189 -0.30 15.92 -3.97
C THR A 189 0.11 16.13 -5.42
N HIS A 190 1.41 16.07 -5.70
CA HIS A 190 2.01 16.23 -7.02
C HIS A 190 2.82 14.96 -7.38
N PRO A 191 2.20 13.93 -7.99
CA PRO A 191 2.89 12.74 -8.44
C PRO A 191 3.85 13.07 -9.60
N SER A 192 5.03 12.45 -9.58
CA SER A 192 6.03 12.64 -10.63
C SER A 192 5.81 11.68 -11.81
N LEU A 193 6.51 11.92 -12.92
CA LEU A 193 6.56 10.98 -14.07
C LEU A 193 7.23 9.65 -13.69
N VAL A 194 8.12 9.65 -12.69
CA VAL A 194 8.73 8.41 -12.17
C VAL A 194 7.69 7.54 -11.48
N LEU A 195 6.77 8.13 -10.70
CA LEU A 195 5.65 7.39 -10.13
C LEU A 195 4.73 6.84 -11.24
N ALA A 196 4.45 7.65 -12.27
CA ALA A 196 3.65 7.21 -13.40
C ALA A 196 4.31 6.03 -14.14
N LEU A 197 5.62 6.06 -14.33
CA LEU A 197 6.39 4.94 -14.89
C LEU A 197 6.23 3.67 -14.03
N PHE A 198 6.36 3.76 -12.73
CA PHE A 198 6.22 2.62 -11.82
C PHE A 198 4.80 2.04 -11.82
N ILE A 199 3.78 2.88 -11.85
CA ILE A 199 2.37 2.44 -11.91
C ILE A 199 2.06 1.82 -13.28
N GLY A 200 2.51 2.43 -14.36
CA GLY A 200 2.28 1.97 -15.72
C GLY A 200 2.96 0.63 -16.02
N SER A 201 4.20 0.47 -15.54
CA SER A 201 4.97 -0.78 -15.65
C SER A 201 4.54 -1.85 -14.63
N ARG A 202 3.60 -1.56 -13.72
CA ARG A 202 3.19 -2.42 -12.60
C ARG A 202 4.30 -2.78 -11.61
N LEU A 203 5.44 -2.09 -11.66
CA LEU A 203 6.50 -2.24 -10.66
C LEU A 203 6.04 -1.73 -9.27
N ALA A 204 5.18 -0.69 -9.25
CA ALA A 204 4.48 -0.30 -8.04
C ALA A 204 3.15 -1.04 -7.96
N GLN A 205 3.00 -1.89 -6.93
CA GLN A 205 1.70 -2.46 -6.60
C GLN A 205 0.89 -1.41 -5.84
N THR A 206 -0.10 -0.84 -6.51
CA THR A 206 -1.01 0.16 -5.94
C THR A 206 -2.46 -0.31 -6.07
N SER A 207 -3.39 0.31 -5.33
CA SER A 207 -4.83 0.08 -5.48
C SER A 207 -5.30 0.22 -6.93
N LEU A 208 -4.59 1.05 -7.72
CA LEU A 208 -4.87 1.31 -9.13
C LEU A 208 -4.68 0.10 -10.05
N ASN A 209 -3.99 -0.93 -9.56
CA ASN A 209 -3.70 -2.16 -10.30
C ASN A 209 -4.54 -3.37 -9.84
N LEU A 210 -5.39 -3.18 -8.81
CA LEU A 210 -6.19 -4.26 -8.24
C LEU A 210 -7.60 -4.28 -8.85
N ALA A 211 -8.14 -5.48 -9.05
CA ALA A 211 -9.53 -5.64 -9.45
C ALA A 211 -10.47 -5.15 -8.32
N PRO A 212 -11.61 -4.52 -8.64
CA PRO A 212 -12.59 -4.15 -7.62
C PRO A 212 -13.06 -5.35 -6.81
N ILE A 213 -13.24 -5.16 -5.49
CA ILE A 213 -13.92 -6.15 -4.66
C ILE A 213 -15.42 -6.02 -4.93
N GLN A 214 -16.05 -7.12 -5.30
CA GLN A 214 -17.48 -7.20 -5.53
C GLN A 214 -18.19 -7.73 -4.28
N GLY A 215 -19.34 -7.16 -3.96
CA GLY A 215 -20.15 -7.59 -2.83
C GLY A 215 -19.62 -7.18 -1.46
N SER A 216 -20.19 -7.79 -0.42
CA SER A 216 -19.89 -7.56 0.97
C SER A 216 -18.66 -8.36 1.41
N VAL A 217 -17.87 -7.78 2.29
CA VAL A 217 -16.74 -8.47 2.94
C VAL A 217 -17.09 -8.72 4.39
N THR A 218 -17.02 -9.98 4.79
CA THR A 218 -17.29 -10.42 6.18
C THR A 218 -16.01 -10.87 6.86
N ALA A 219 -15.94 -10.76 8.17
CA ALA A 219 -14.86 -11.29 8.99
C ALA A 219 -15.35 -12.53 9.78
N PRO A 220 -14.46 -13.49 10.06
CA PRO A 220 -14.76 -14.51 11.05
C PRO A 220 -14.88 -13.89 12.45
N PRO A 221 -15.55 -14.57 13.40
CA PRO A 221 -15.65 -14.10 14.78
C PRO A 221 -14.28 -13.82 15.39
N LYS A 222 -14.19 -12.75 16.18
CA LYS A 222 -12.96 -12.40 16.89
C LYS A 222 -12.61 -13.51 17.88
N ALA A 223 -11.51 -14.21 17.59
CA ALA A 223 -10.96 -15.28 18.41
C ALA A 223 -9.45 -15.43 18.12
N ALA A 224 -8.72 -16.04 19.03
CA ALA A 224 -7.34 -16.45 18.78
C ALA A 224 -7.33 -17.69 17.84
N SER A 225 -7.78 -17.52 16.60
CA SER A 225 -7.89 -18.57 15.60
C SER A 225 -7.14 -18.25 14.31
N PRO A 226 -6.68 -19.24 13.54
CA PRO A 226 -6.03 -19.01 12.26
C PRO A 226 -6.92 -18.23 11.27
N GLU A 227 -8.23 -18.46 11.26
CA GLU A 227 -9.19 -17.80 10.36
C GLU A 227 -9.26 -16.30 10.65
N TYR A 228 -9.37 -15.91 11.93
CA TYR A 228 -9.35 -14.51 12.32
C TYR A 228 -7.97 -13.88 12.08
N GLY A 229 -6.89 -14.63 12.32
CA GLY A 229 -5.53 -14.23 11.98
C GLY A 229 -5.34 -13.97 10.48
N ALA A 230 -5.89 -14.84 9.62
CA ALA A 230 -5.89 -14.65 8.18
C ALA A 230 -6.59 -13.34 7.77
N TYR A 231 -7.74 -13.04 8.39
CA TYR A 231 -8.47 -11.79 8.20
C TYR A 231 -7.60 -10.59 8.58
N LEU A 232 -7.01 -10.58 9.77
CA LEU A 232 -6.15 -9.49 10.24
C LEU A 232 -4.95 -9.27 9.31
N ILE A 233 -4.26 -10.33 8.91
CA ILE A 233 -3.12 -10.27 7.98
C ILE A 233 -3.55 -9.81 6.57
N SER A 234 -4.80 -10.02 6.18
CA SER A 234 -5.29 -9.65 4.85
C SER A 234 -5.27 -8.14 4.60
N PHE A 235 -5.43 -7.33 5.63
CA PHE A 235 -5.39 -5.86 5.54
C PHE A 235 -4.12 -5.22 6.14
N GLN A 236 -3.13 -6.05 6.52
CA GLN A 236 -1.78 -5.60 6.90
C GLN A 236 -0.81 -5.70 5.72
N ASP A 237 0.22 -4.86 5.72
CA ASP A 237 1.20 -4.75 4.64
C ASP A 237 2.33 -5.80 4.69
N CYS A 238 2.18 -6.86 5.50
CA CYS A 238 3.22 -7.88 5.68
C CYS A 238 3.74 -8.43 4.34
N ARG A 239 2.81 -8.75 3.42
CA ARG A 239 3.13 -9.35 2.11
C ARG A 239 3.73 -8.35 1.12
N ASP A 240 3.54 -7.06 1.32
CA ASP A 240 4.09 -6.03 0.44
C ASP A 240 5.59 -5.88 0.67
N CYS A 241 6.06 -6.07 1.90
CA CYS A 241 7.48 -6.04 2.25
C CYS A 241 8.12 -7.43 2.23
N HIS A 242 7.45 -8.46 2.79
CA HIS A 242 8.02 -9.79 2.98
C HIS A 242 7.71 -10.78 1.85
N ASP A 243 7.23 -10.29 0.69
CA ASP A 243 6.74 -11.06 -0.46
C ASP A 243 5.41 -11.78 -0.22
N ALA A 244 4.75 -12.19 -1.31
CA ALA A 244 3.42 -12.80 -1.27
C ALA A 244 3.36 -14.05 -0.38
N ASN A 245 4.45 -14.81 -0.32
CA ASN A 245 4.58 -16.03 0.46
C ASN A 245 5.32 -15.82 1.79
N LEU A 246 5.62 -14.58 2.19
CA LEU A 246 6.36 -14.23 3.40
C LEU A 246 7.79 -14.82 3.47
N GLN A 247 8.38 -15.12 2.32
CA GLN A 247 9.74 -15.66 2.18
C GLN A 247 10.82 -14.58 2.16
N GLY A 248 10.43 -13.31 2.31
CA GLY A 248 11.34 -12.17 2.28
C GLY A 248 11.74 -11.74 0.87
N ARG A 249 12.43 -10.62 0.79
CA ARG A 249 13.00 -10.06 -0.45
C ARG A 249 14.51 -9.96 -0.32
N PRO A 250 15.27 -10.80 -1.02
CA PRO A 250 16.73 -10.83 -0.91
C PRO A 250 17.41 -9.64 -1.62
N THR A 251 16.72 -8.99 -2.54
CA THR A 251 17.25 -7.87 -3.33
C THR A 251 16.43 -6.60 -3.11
N ALA A 252 17.12 -5.48 -3.00
CA ALA A 252 16.49 -4.17 -2.96
C ALA A 252 15.83 -3.85 -4.32
N GLY A 253 14.65 -3.25 -4.25
CA GLY A 253 13.89 -2.75 -5.40
C GLY A 253 13.07 -1.57 -4.95
N LEU A 254 11.82 -1.50 -5.40
CA LEU A 254 10.85 -0.51 -4.91
C LEU A 254 10.57 -0.66 -3.40
N TYR A 255 10.72 -1.87 -2.89
CA TYR A 255 10.61 -2.21 -1.47
C TYR A 255 11.99 -2.56 -0.89
N PRO A 256 12.21 -2.32 0.40
CA PRO A 256 13.48 -2.66 1.05
C PRO A 256 13.73 -4.17 1.06
N VAL A 257 14.99 -4.55 1.19
CA VAL A 257 15.36 -5.94 1.54
C VAL A 257 14.69 -6.30 2.86
N SER A 258 14.09 -7.47 2.90
CA SER A 258 13.38 -7.97 4.09
C SER A 258 13.68 -9.45 4.31
N PRO A 259 13.83 -9.89 5.57
CA PRO A 259 14.03 -11.29 5.88
C PRO A 259 12.76 -12.12 5.63
N PRO A 260 12.87 -13.45 5.50
CA PRO A 260 11.73 -14.33 5.54
C PRO A 260 11.06 -14.28 6.93
N VAL A 261 9.72 -14.27 6.98
CA VAL A 261 8.97 -14.20 8.24
C VAL A 261 8.82 -15.57 8.89
N LEU A 262 8.51 -16.59 8.08
CA LEU A 262 8.13 -17.91 8.58
C LEU A 262 9.18 -18.62 9.45
N PRO A 263 10.51 -18.53 9.18
CA PRO A 263 11.52 -19.10 10.07
C PRO A 263 11.47 -18.52 11.49
N TYR A 264 11.27 -17.20 11.63
CA TYR A 264 11.15 -16.55 12.94
C TYR A 264 9.87 -17.01 13.66
N ILE A 265 8.72 -16.99 12.96
CA ILE A 265 7.45 -17.45 13.55
C ILE A 265 7.51 -18.92 13.99
N ARG A 266 8.24 -19.76 13.27
CA ARG A 266 8.42 -21.16 13.65
C ARG A 266 9.35 -21.37 14.85
N ALA A 267 10.31 -20.46 15.03
CA ALA A 267 11.27 -20.51 16.14
C ALA A 267 10.70 -19.91 17.44
N TRP A 268 9.79 -18.92 17.33
CA TRP A 268 9.25 -18.21 18.48
C TRP A 268 7.99 -18.88 19.03
N SER A 269 7.79 -18.76 20.34
CA SER A 269 6.50 -19.01 20.97
C SER A 269 5.52 -17.86 20.68
N GLN A 270 4.22 -18.09 20.95
CA GLN A 270 3.20 -17.05 20.81
C GLN A 270 3.49 -15.84 21.69
N ASP A 271 3.92 -16.05 22.93
CA ASP A 271 4.22 -14.98 23.87
C ASP A 271 5.44 -14.16 23.42
N GLU A 272 6.46 -14.82 22.86
CA GLU A 272 7.62 -14.15 22.27
C GLU A 272 7.22 -13.30 21.05
N PHE A 273 6.35 -13.80 20.20
CA PHE A 273 5.81 -13.02 19.08
C PHE A 273 5.05 -11.79 19.57
N ILE A 274 4.11 -11.96 20.51
CA ILE A 274 3.34 -10.84 21.08
C ILE A 274 4.29 -9.82 21.73
N LYS A 275 5.23 -10.27 22.54
CA LYS A 275 6.23 -9.41 23.17
C LYS A 275 7.05 -8.65 22.15
N THR A 276 7.51 -9.32 21.08
CA THR A 276 8.28 -8.70 20.00
C THR A 276 7.48 -7.60 19.31
N MET A 277 6.21 -7.83 18.99
CA MET A 277 5.34 -6.79 18.38
C MET A 277 5.08 -5.62 19.35
N ARG A 278 5.02 -5.85 20.66
CA ARG A 278 4.83 -4.81 21.67
C ARG A 278 6.08 -3.95 21.89
N THR A 279 7.24 -4.59 21.95
CA THR A 279 8.50 -3.94 22.37
C THR A 279 9.41 -3.55 21.23
N GLY A 280 9.25 -4.18 20.06
CA GLY A 280 10.18 -4.07 18.95
C GLY A 280 11.52 -4.77 19.17
N VAL A 281 11.61 -5.64 20.22
CA VAL A 281 12.81 -6.43 20.54
C VAL A 281 12.48 -7.91 20.36
N ASP A 282 13.26 -8.61 19.55
CA ASP A 282 13.07 -10.03 19.32
C ASP A 282 13.61 -10.91 20.48
N PRO A 283 13.32 -12.22 20.51
CA PRO A 283 13.79 -13.11 21.59
C PRO A 283 15.30 -13.22 21.73
N SER A 284 16.08 -12.87 20.68
CA SER A 284 17.54 -12.81 20.74
C SER A 284 18.09 -11.52 21.37
N GLY A 285 17.20 -10.55 21.65
CA GLY A 285 17.58 -9.21 22.12
C GLY A 285 17.86 -8.24 20.96
N TYR A 286 17.62 -8.61 19.70
CA TYR A 286 17.82 -7.70 18.59
C TYR A 286 16.69 -6.67 18.54
N GLN A 287 17.08 -5.38 18.54
CA GLN A 287 16.16 -4.27 18.34
C GLN A 287 15.77 -4.16 16.88
N ILE A 288 14.50 -4.38 16.55
CA ILE A 288 13.96 -4.21 15.20
C ILE A 288 14.16 -2.76 14.74
N ARG A 289 14.59 -2.55 13.50
CA ARG A 289 14.97 -1.25 12.95
C ARG A 289 14.23 -0.91 11.66
N GLY A 290 14.41 0.34 11.22
CA GLY A 290 13.90 0.83 9.95
C GLY A 290 12.38 0.79 9.84
N VAL A 291 11.88 0.44 8.65
CA VAL A 291 10.43 0.38 8.36
C VAL A 291 9.73 -0.64 9.27
N MET A 292 10.37 -1.80 9.54
CA MET A 292 9.78 -2.83 10.39
C MET A 292 9.59 -2.38 11.83
N ALA A 293 10.42 -1.48 12.35
CA ALA A 293 10.21 -0.90 13.69
C ALA A 293 8.93 -0.07 13.75
N LYS A 294 8.64 0.71 12.69
CA LYS A 294 7.38 1.45 12.57
C LYS A 294 6.18 0.49 12.49
N GLN A 295 6.31 -0.58 11.70
CA GLN A 295 5.26 -1.61 11.58
C GLN A 295 5.02 -2.38 12.88
N ALA A 296 6.06 -2.79 13.59
CA ALA A 296 5.93 -3.44 14.90
C ALA A 296 5.17 -2.55 15.89
N LYS A 297 5.46 -1.23 15.92
CA LYS A 297 4.73 -0.27 16.75
C LYS A 297 3.23 -0.20 16.38
N GLN A 298 2.87 -0.33 15.10
CA GLN A 298 1.47 -0.36 14.66
C GLN A 298 0.81 -1.70 15.03
N LEU A 299 1.46 -2.82 14.73
CA LEU A 299 0.99 -4.15 15.07
C LEU A 299 0.83 -4.32 16.58
N GLY A 300 1.73 -3.75 17.37
CA GLY A 300 1.66 -3.75 18.82
C GLY A 300 0.42 -3.07 19.41
N LYS A 301 -0.38 -2.35 18.62
CA LYS A 301 -1.68 -1.78 19.06
C LYS A 301 -2.83 -2.79 19.01
N PHE A 302 -2.69 -3.89 18.29
CA PHE A 302 -3.64 -4.99 18.35
C PHE A 302 -3.65 -5.63 19.73
N ASP A 303 -4.79 -6.13 20.18
CA ASP A 303 -4.87 -6.80 21.47
C ASP A 303 -4.26 -8.21 21.42
N ASP A 304 -4.16 -8.87 22.57
CA ASP A 304 -3.48 -10.16 22.68
C ASP A 304 -4.21 -11.27 21.92
N VAL A 305 -5.55 -11.21 21.84
CA VAL A 305 -6.35 -12.17 21.05
C VAL A 305 -6.05 -12.00 19.57
N GLU A 306 -5.94 -10.76 19.10
CA GLU A 306 -5.64 -10.43 17.70
C GLU A 306 -4.21 -10.82 17.34
N LEU A 307 -3.24 -10.50 18.19
CA LEU A 307 -1.84 -10.92 17.97
C LEU A 307 -1.68 -12.44 18.03
N ALA A 308 -2.37 -13.12 18.95
CA ALA A 308 -2.39 -14.58 19.02
C ALA A 308 -3.00 -15.18 17.73
N ALA A 309 -4.08 -14.62 17.23
CA ALA A 309 -4.69 -15.06 15.96
C ALA A 309 -3.72 -14.90 14.78
N MET A 310 -3.04 -13.75 14.67
CA MET A 310 -2.01 -13.53 13.64
C MET A 310 -0.90 -14.57 13.74
N TYR A 311 -0.39 -14.82 14.95
CA TYR A 311 0.65 -15.83 15.18
C TYR A 311 0.18 -17.21 14.72
N GLN A 312 -1.02 -17.65 15.11
CA GLN A 312 -1.55 -18.98 14.75
C GLN A 312 -1.72 -19.14 13.23
N TYR A 313 -2.20 -18.11 12.56
CA TYR A 313 -2.28 -18.11 11.10
C TYR A 313 -0.89 -18.23 10.46
N LEU A 314 0.05 -17.38 10.86
CA LEU A 314 1.42 -17.39 10.32
C LEU A 314 2.13 -18.71 10.60
N ARG A 315 1.92 -19.29 11.79
CA ARG A 315 2.48 -20.59 12.20
C ARG A 315 1.97 -21.74 11.34
N GLY A 316 0.73 -21.66 10.87
CA GLY A 316 0.09 -22.67 10.02
C GLY A 316 0.51 -22.61 8.55
N LEU A 317 1.19 -21.53 8.10
CA LEU A 317 1.67 -21.41 6.72
C LEU A 317 2.85 -22.38 6.47
N LYS A 318 2.86 -23.00 5.26
CA LYS A 318 3.91 -23.96 4.85
C LYS A 318 5.13 -23.29 4.25
#